data_eb6792826388f5f38a1526fc1a065088
#
_entry.id   eb6792826388f5f38a1526fc1a065088
#
_cell.length_a   1.000
_cell.length_b   1.000
_cell.length_c   1.000
_cell.angle_alpha   90.00
_cell.angle_beta   90.00
_cell.angle_gamma   90.00
#
_symmetry.space_group_name_H-M   'P 1'
#
loop_
_entity.id
_entity.type
_entity.pdbx_description
1 polymer ?
#
loop_
_entity_poly.entity_id
_entity_poly.type
_entity_poly.pdbx_seq_one_letter_code
_entity_poly.pdbx_strand_id
1 'polypeptide(L)'
;MTKKKYLMSSAQMTIIAAVQEEAVVQGSRILRSAFIVVASVIYLVAPSAHAQVQNNAGGAGQSPRTPWGDPDLQGLWNNATITPLQRPESLGDKAFLTAEEAAAMEQRAAEGFSQANTPREVRTEPLPVGGDVGAYNSFWTEEGTAVVQTGRTSLISDPPNGQLPQLTAEAEARIASPAYRRLADVRDGRVPADGPEEMGLSERCLWYRGIGHISPTGYNNNYHFFQTPDALVILQEHIHDVRYIFLDGRPHLPSSIRQFAGDSRGRWDGETLVVETTNVREPFIRRWNLPQHSLGRGDLSDQVLLVERFTRTGPDTLNYEFTVNDPNTWTKPWTGSLPMARTDGPMFEFACHEGNHGLMNIMAGSRAEDAR
;
A
#
# COMPACT_ATOMS: atom_id res chain seq x y z
N MET A 1 -46.61 -5.23 10.01
CA MET A 1 -45.59 -6.08 9.32
C MET A 1 -45.13 -7.16 10.28
N THR A 2 -45.50 -8.41 10.02
CA THR A 2 -45.39 -9.55 10.94
C THR A 2 -44.01 -10.14 10.89
N LYS A 3 -43.30 -10.13 12.04
CA LYS A 3 -41.99 -10.81 12.17
C LYS A 3 -42.21 -12.33 12.13
N LYS A 4 -41.78 -12.99 11.05
CA LYS A 4 -41.66 -14.45 10.99
C LYS A 4 -40.47 -14.87 11.86
N LYS A 5 -40.74 -15.49 13.02
CA LYS A 5 -39.76 -16.26 13.77
C LYS A 5 -39.51 -17.60 13.06
N TYR A 6 -38.31 -17.84 12.61
CA TYR A 6 -37.91 -19.18 12.15
C TYR A 6 -37.60 -20.02 13.40
N LEU A 7 -38.49 -20.95 13.72
CA LEU A 7 -38.24 -22.01 14.70
C LEU A 7 -37.55 -23.17 13.97
N MET A 8 -36.38 -23.53 14.42
CA MET A 8 -35.72 -24.75 13.93
C MET A 8 -36.52 -25.98 14.31
N SER A 9 -36.61 -26.96 13.42
CA SER A 9 -37.33 -28.21 13.66
C SER A 9 -36.58 -29.08 14.68
N SER A 10 -37.30 -29.91 15.41
CA SER A 10 -36.74 -30.85 16.39
C SER A 10 -35.68 -31.78 15.79
N ALA A 11 -35.80 -32.12 14.49
CA ALA A 11 -34.81 -32.90 13.77
C ALA A 11 -33.47 -32.17 13.58
N GLN A 12 -33.47 -30.86 13.37
CA GLN A 12 -32.24 -30.08 13.25
C GLN A 12 -31.50 -29.92 14.57
N MET A 13 -32.21 -29.84 15.70
CA MET A 13 -31.55 -29.82 17.02
C MET A 13 -30.94 -31.18 17.37
N THR A 14 -31.54 -32.29 16.95
CA THR A 14 -30.99 -33.63 17.21
C THR A 14 -29.70 -33.89 16.45
N ILE A 15 -29.59 -33.38 15.20
CA ILE A 15 -28.36 -33.52 14.40
C ILE A 15 -27.22 -32.70 15.00
N ILE A 16 -27.49 -31.49 15.49
CA ILE A 16 -26.45 -30.65 16.11
C ILE A 16 -25.95 -31.30 17.43
N ALA A 17 -26.82 -31.88 18.23
CA ALA A 17 -26.43 -32.58 19.46
C ALA A 17 -25.58 -33.82 19.17
N ALA A 18 -25.93 -34.60 18.14
CA ALA A 18 -25.17 -35.79 17.76
C ALA A 18 -23.75 -35.46 17.24
N VAL A 19 -23.61 -34.37 16.47
CA VAL A 19 -22.30 -33.93 15.97
C VAL A 19 -21.41 -33.40 17.11
N GLN A 20 -22.00 -32.76 18.13
CA GLN A 20 -21.24 -32.32 19.31
C GLN A 20 -20.78 -33.49 20.21
N GLU A 21 -21.58 -34.52 20.36
CA GLU A 21 -21.18 -35.72 21.12
C GLU A 21 -20.05 -36.49 20.41
N GLU A 22 -20.08 -36.69 19.11
CA GLU A 22 -18.99 -37.32 18.38
C GLU A 22 -17.69 -36.53 18.44
N ALA A 23 -17.72 -35.19 18.38
CA ALA A 23 -16.55 -34.34 18.50
C ALA A 23 -15.88 -34.46 19.90
N VAL A 24 -16.66 -34.55 20.96
CA VAL A 24 -16.15 -34.73 22.34
C VAL A 24 -15.53 -36.13 22.53
N VAL A 25 -16.13 -37.18 21.95
CA VAL A 25 -15.61 -38.55 22.05
C VAL A 25 -14.32 -38.71 21.26
N GLN A 26 -14.20 -38.09 20.06
CA GLN A 26 -12.95 -38.12 19.29
C GLN A 26 -11.85 -37.29 19.95
N GLY A 27 -12.17 -36.13 20.52
CA GLY A 27 -11.20 -35.31 21.26
C GLY A 27 -10.60 -36.05 22.46
N SER A 28 -11.42 -36.84 23.21
CA SER A 28 -10.96 -37.62 24.37
C SER A 28 -10.10 -38.82 23.96
N ARG A 29 -10.29 -39.42 22.80
CA ARG A 29 -9.45 -40.51 22.28
C ARG A 29 -8.09 -40.03 21.80
N ILE A 30 -8.02 -38.87 21.18
CA ILE A 30 -6.76 -38.23 20.74
C ILE A 30 -5.90 -37.83 21.96
N LEU A 31 -6.48 -37.29 23.03
CA LEU A 31 -5.72 -36.97 24.25
C LEU A 31 -5.17 -38.23 24.98
N ARG A 32 -5.89 -39.36 24.97
CA ARG A 32 -5.40 -40.58 25.58
C ARG A 32 -4.28 -41.26 24.78
N SER A 33 -4.30 -41.14 23.45
CA SER A 33 -3.23 -41.67 22.61
C SER A 33 -1.96 -40.80 22.65
N ALA A 34 -2.08 -39.49 22.87
CA ALA A 34 -0.94 -38.58 23.00
C ALA A 34 -0.15 -38.79 24.30
N PHE A 35 -0.81 -39.23 25.41
CA PHE A 35 -0.14 -39.47 26.69
C PHE A 35 0.69 -40.76 26.73
N ILE A 36 0.37 -41.77 25.89
CA ILE A 36 1.12 -43.03 25.85
C ILE A 36 2.37 -42.93 24.94
N VAL A 37 2.37 -42.03 23.96
CA VAL A 37 3.51 -41.82 23.06
C VAL A 37 4.58 -40.90 23.67
N VAL A 38 4.24 -40.02 24.62
CA VAL A 38 5.21 -39.13 25.27
C VAL A 38 6.07 -39.85 26.33
N ALA A 39 5.63 -41.00 26.88
CA ALA A 39 6.41 -41.75 27.86
C ALA A 39 7.47 -42.69 27.24
N SER A 40 7.49 -42.92 25.93
CA SER A 40 8.42 -43.83 25.27
C SER A 40 9.51 -43.16 24.41
N VAL A 41 9.55 -41.82 24.32
CA VAL A 41 10.50 -41.09 23.45
C VAL A 41 11.66 -40.42 24.23
N ILE A 42 11.76 -40.66 25.55
CA ILE A 42 12.82 -39.99 26.37
C ILE A 42 14.17 -40.75 26.34
N TYR A 43 14.33 -41.82 25.60
CA TYR A 43 15.61 -42.57 25.56
C TYR A 43 16.14 -42.75 24.14
N LEU A 44 16.34 -41.72 23.36
CA LEU A 44 17.24 -41.73 22.19
C LEU A 44 17.34 -40.30 21.60
N VAL A 45 17.84 -39.36 22.38
CA VAL A 45 18.35 -38.11 21.81
C VAL A 45 19.86 -38.29 21.61
N ALA A 46 20.20 -38.87 20.47
CA ALA A 46 21.49 -38.59 19.86
C ALA A 46 21.53 -37.06 19.54
N PRO A 47 22.65 -36.37 19.73
CA PRO A 47 22.74 -34.96 19.38
C PRO A 47 22.49 -34.86 17.87
N SER A 48 21.31 -34.43 17.48
CA SER A 48 21.05 -34.00 16.12
C SER A 48 22.07 -32.90 15.83
N ALA A 49 22.98 -33.22 14.93
CA ALA A 49 23.81 -32.17 14.33
C ALA A 49 22.84 -31.11 13.87
N HIS A 50 22.84 -29.96 14.55
CA HIS A 50 22.26 -28.73 14.03
C HIS A 50 22.95 -28.55 12.70
N ALA A 51 22.22 -28.75 11.60
CA ALA A 51 22.63 -28.21 10.33
C ALA A 51 22.81 -26.73 10.61
N GLN A 52 24.07 -26.34 10.86
CA GLN A 52 24.44 -24.94 10.76
C GLN A 52 23.99 -24.56 9.36
N VAL A 53 22.95 -23.76 9.29
CA VAL A 53 22.75 -22.90 8.13
C VAL A 53 24.10 -22.20 8.06
N GLN A 54 24.95 -22.65 7.15
CA GLN A 54 26.11 -21.90 6.77
C GLN A 54 25.54 -20.57 6.28
N ASN A 55 25.51 -19.59 7.17
CA ASN A 55 25.63 -18.24 6.74
C ASN A 55 26.92 -18.21 5.92
N ASN A 56 26.80 -18.42 4.63
CA ASN A 56 27.77 -17.93 3.70
C ASN A 56 27.76 -16.42 3.99
N ALA A 57 28.70 -16.00 4.81
CA ALA A 57 29.18 -14.66 4.86
C ALA A 57 29.79 -14.42 3.46
N GLY A 58 28.90 -14.24 2.49
CA GLY A 58 29.21 -13.69 1.19
C GLY A 58 29.90 -12.39 1.48
N GLY A 59 31.08 -12.20 0.88
CA GLY A 59 31.91 -11.04 1.10
C GLY A 59 31.07 -9.78 1.01
N ALA A 60 31.33 -8.84 1.88
CA ALA A 60 30.64 -7.56 1.96
C ALA A 60 30.55 -6.96 0.55
N GLY A 61 29.32 -6.93 -0.03
CA GLY A 61 29.08 -6.19 -1.26
C GLY A 61 28.25 -6.84 -2.35
N GLN A 62 27.95 -8.14 -2.33
CA GLN A 62 27.13 -8.72 -3.41
C GLN A 62 25.69 -8.97 -2.95
N SER A 63 24.73 -8.42 -3.71
CA SER A 63 23.31 -8.68 -3.51
C SER A 63 23.01 -10.17 -3.74
N PRO A 64 22.06 -10.78 -3.02
CA PRO A 64 21.60 -12.13 -3.32
C PRO A 64 21.23 -12.28 -4.79
N ARG A 65 21.47 -13.49 -5.33
CA ARG A 65 21.19 -13.81 -6.73
C ARG A 65 20.11 -14.88 -6.83
N THR A 66 19.31 -14.75 -7.88
CA THR A 66 18.39 -15.80 -8.30
C THR A 66 19.15 -16.99 -8.86
N PRO A 67 18.53 -18.20 -8.98
CA PRO A 67 19.16 -19.35 -9.62
C PRO A 67 19.61 -19.14 -11.07
N TRP A 68 19.04 -18.15 -11.76
CA TRP A 68 19.38 -17.78 -13.14
C TRP A 68 20.36 -16.58 -13.22
N GLY A 69 20.84 -16.07 -12.09
CA GLY A 69 21.98 -15.16 -12.03
C GLY A 69 21.66 -13.68 -11.87
N ASP A 70 20.41 -13.26 -12.01
CA ASP A 70 19.99 -11.88 -11.80
C ASP A 70 20.01 -11.50 -10.31
N PRO A 71 20.12 -10.21 -9.94
CA PRO A 71 19.88 -9.77 -8.58
C PRO A 71 18.50 -10.24 -8.07
N ASP A 72 18.46 -10.78 -6.87
CA ASP A 72 17.21 -11.32 -6.29
C ASP A 72 16.45 -10.21 -5.58
N LEU A 73 15.34 -9.77 -6.21
CA LEU A 73 14.42 -8.77 -5.64
C LEU A 73 13.25 -9.39 -4.90
N GLN A 74 13.15 -10.74 -4.88
CA GLN A 74 12.01 -11.44 -4.29
C GLN A 74 11.89 -11.18 -2.79
N GLY A 75 10.67 -11.21 -2.31
CA GLY A 75 10.35 -11.06 -0.90
C GLY A 75 9.20 -10.12 -0.63
N LEU A 76 8.89 -9.96 0.62
CA LEU A 76 7.88 -9.03 1.10
C LEU A 76 8.59 -7.76 1.58
N TRP A 77 8.21 -6.63 1.02
CA TRP A 77 8.81 -5.32 1.26
C TRP A 77 7.79 -4.34 1.77
N ASN A 78 8.19 -3.52 2.75
CA ASN A 78 7.35 -2.46 3.31
C ASN A 78 7.98 -1.08 3.03
N ASN A 79 7.14 -0.11 2.66
CA ASN A 79 7.59 1.25 2.34
C ASN A 79 7.03 2.33 3.29
N ALA A 80 6.45 1.94 4.41
CA ALA A 80 5.93 2.89 5.38
C ALA A 80 7.03 3.83 5.89
N THR A 81 6.75 5.13 5.92
CA THR A 81 7.68 6.15 6.42
C THR A 81 6.96 7.45 6.76
N ILE A 82 7.46 8.15 7.77
CA ILE A 82 7.01 9.50 8.13
C ILE A 82 7.75 10.60 7.34
N THR A 83 8.73 10.25 6.51
CA THR A 83 9.40 11.24 5.66
C THR A 83 8.42 11.73 4.60
N PRO A 84 8.14 13.04 4.52
CA PRO A 84 7.19 13.58 3.56
C PRO A 84 7.69 13.52 2.12
N LEU A 85 6.77 13.53 1.14
CA LEU A 85 7.14 13.62 -0.27
C LEU A 85 7.94 14.89 -0.55
N GLN A 86 7.42 16.02 -0.12
CA GLN A 86 8.06 17.33 -0.27
C GLN A 86 8.63 17.79 1.06
N ARG A 87 9.77 18.46 1.02
CA ARG A 87 10.40 19.02 2.21
C ARG A 87 9.49 20.07 2.84
N PRO A 88 9.20 19.97 4.15
CA PRO A 88 8.47 21.04 4.84
C PRO A 88 9.18 22.38 4.76
N GLU A 89 8.45 23.45 4.54
CA GLU A 89 9.01 24.81 4.46
C GLU A 89 9.81 25.19 5.72
N SER A 90 9.40 24.67 6.89
CA SER A 90 10.10 24.88 8.16
C SER A 90 11.53 24.36 8.20
N LEU A 91 11.90 23.46 7.28
CA LEU A 91 13.25 22.90 7.18
C LEU A 91 14.13 23.65 6.16
N GLY A 92 13.58 24.60 5.40
CA GLY A 92 14.32 25.40 4.43
C GLY A 92 15.17 24.55 3.49
N ASP A 93 16.48 24.84 3.42
CA ASP A 93 17.41 24.12 2.53
C ASP A 93 18.00 22.85 3.16
N LYS A 94 17.56 22.47 4.35
CA LYS A 94 18.10 21.32 5.06
C LYS A 94 17.70 20.00 4.37
N ALA A 95 18.62 19.41 3.63
CA ALA A 95 18.37 18.20 2.85
C ALA A 95 18.34 16.92 3.70
N PHE A 96 19.05 16.90 4.84
CA PHE A 96 19.19 15.73 5.72
C PHE A 96 18.97 16.11 7.18
N LEU A 97 18.35 15.21 7.93
CA LEU A 97 18.24 15.27 9.39
C LEU A 97 19.55 14.84 10.02
N THR A 98 19.84 15.36 11.21
CA THR A 98 20.83 14.72 12.09
C THR A 98 20.20 13.47 12.72
N ALA A 99 21.04 12.61 13.31
CA ALA A 99 20.54 11.41 14.01
C ALA A 99 19.60 11.77 15.18
N GLU A 100 19.90 12.85 15.91
CA GLU A 100 19.07 13.34 17.01
C GLU A 100 17.72 13.87 16.53
N GLU A 101 17.71 14.58 15.41
CA GLU A 101 16.47 15.09 14.82
C GLU A 101 15.60 13.97 14.29
N ALA A 102 16.19 12.97 13.62
CA ALA A 102 15.49 11.79 13.16
C ALA A 102 14.86 11.05 14.35
N ALA A 103 15.64 10.76 15.39
CA ALA A 103 15.15 10.10 16.59
C ALA A 103 14.03 10.88 17.28
N ALA A 104 14.13 12.21 17.35
CA ALA A 104 13.07 13.04 17.93
C ALA A 104 11.79 13.06 17.08
N MET A 105 11.89 12.96 15.75
CA MET A 105 10.72 12.84 14.86
C MET A 105 10.05 11.47 15.04
N GLU A 106 10.83 10.41 15.05
CA GLU A 106 10.38 9.03 15.23
C GLU A 106 9.69 8.82 16.58
N GLN A 107 10.28 9.37 17.65
CA GLN A 107 9.67 9.34 18.98
C GLN A 107 8.29 10.03 18.98
N ARG A 108 8.18 11.23 18.41
CA ARG A 108 6.89 11.94 18.32
C ARG A 108 5.84 11.15 17.52
N ALA A 109 6.27 10.52 16.43
CA ALA A 109 5.37 9.69 15.62
C ALA A 109 4.88 8.46 16.41
N ALA A 110 5.78 7.78 17.12
CA ALA A 110 5.44 6.64 17.97
C ALA A 110 4.51 7.03 19.12
N GLU A 111 4.75 8.18 19.77
CA GLU A 111 3.86 8.71 20.81
C GLU A 111 2.48 9.06 20.26
N GLY A 112 2.41 9.71 19.09
CA GLY A 112 1.17 10.02 18.39
C GLY A 112 0.37 8.76 18.04
N PHE A 113 1.04 7.75 17.50
CA PHE A 113 0.44 6.45 17.20
C PHE A 113 -0.09 5.76 18.48
N SER A 114 0.67 5.76 19.55
CA SER A 114 0.26 5.20 20.84
C SER A 114 -0.97 5.92 21.41
N GLN A 115 -0.98 7.25 21.36
CA GLN A 115 -2.14 8.05 21.82
C GLN A 115 -3.39 7.78 20.97
N ALA A 116 -3.24 7.69 19.65
CA ALA A 116 -4.34 7.38 18.73
C ALA A 116 -4.95 5.99 18.98
N ASN A 117 -4.14 5.03 19.49
CA ASN A 117 -4.57 3.68 19.84
C ASN A 117 -5.10 3.56 21.29
N THR A 118 -5.09 4.63 22.07
CA THR A 118 -5.66 4.60 23.43
C THR A 118 -7.17 4.33 23.35
N PRO A 119 -7.70 3.34 24.07
CA PRO A 119 -9.13 3.07 24.08
C PRO A 119 -9.92 4.32 24.45
N ARG A 120 -10.88 4.70 23.62
CA ARG A 120 -11.79 5.82 23.92
C ARG A 120 -12.93 5.32 24.78
N GLU A 121 -13.48 6.21 25.62
CA GLU A 121 -14.71 5.91 26.33
C GLU A 121 -15.83 5.57 25.34
N VAL A 122 -16.63 4.56 25.71
CA VAL A 122 -17.79 4.16 24.89
C VAL A 122 -18.77 5.32 24.88
N ARG A 123 -19.03 5.86 23.70
CA ARG A 123 -20.04 6.91 23.56
C ARG A 123 -21.43 6.35 23.84
N THR A 124 -22.13 6.93 24.78
CA THR A 124 -23.51 6.58 25.14
C THR A 124 -24.54 7.51 24.51
N GLU A 125 -24.12 8.69 24.08
CA GLU A 125 -25.01 9.70 23.48
C GLU A 125 -25.01 9.57 21.93
N PRO A 126 -26.18 9.83 21.29
CA PRO A 126 -26.24 9.91 19.83
C PRO A 126 -25.27 10.97 19.28
N LEU A 127 -24.74 10.71 18.09
CA LEU A 127 -23.95 11.70 17.38
C LEU A 127 -24.81 12.92 17.02
N PRO A 128 -24.31 14.15 17.19
CA PRO A 128 -24.96 15.31 16.62
C PRO A 128 -25.02 15.19 15.09
N VAL A 129 -26.03 15.79 14.49
CA VAL A 129 -26.16 15.84 13.01
C VAL A 129 -24.91 16.49 12.42
N GLY A 130 -24.26 15.82 11.49
CA GLY A 130 -22.96 16.23 10.92
C GLY A 130 -21.75 15.99 11.83
N GLY A 131 -21.93 15.34 12.97
CA GLY A 131 -20.84 14.99 13.87
C GLY A 131 -19.95 13.88 13.31
N ASP A 132 -18.70 13.89 13.75
CA ASP A 132 -17.74 12.84 13.38
C ASP A 132 -18.19 11.49 13.92
N VAL A 133 -18.48 10.55 13.01
CA VAL A 133 -18.90 9.18 13.35
C VAL A 133 -17.79 8.36 14.01
N GLY A 134 -16.63 8.94 14.16
CA GLY A 134 -15.42 8.28 14.65
C GLY A 134 -14.49 7.91 13.53
N ALA A 135 -13.21 8.05 13.79
CA ALA A 135 -12.16 7.69 12.83
C ALA A 135 -12.04 6.17 12.69
N TYR A 136 -11.45 5.78 11.60
CA TYR A 136 -10.85 4.48 11.40
C TYR A 136 -10.02 4.09 12.64
N ASN A 137 -10.11 2.86 13.09
CA ASN A 137 -9.27 2.43 14.20
C ASN A 137 -7.80 2.54 13.81
N SER A 138 -7.04 3.32 14.56
CA SER A 138 -5.60 3.52 14.32
C SER A 138 -4.80 2.20 14.35
N PHE A 139 -5.34 1.15 14.95
CA PHE A 139 -4.83 -0.22 14.86
C PHE A 139 -4.59 -0.69 13.40
N TRP A 140 -5.40 -0.21 12.43
CA TRP A 140 -5.28 -0.54 11.03
C TRP A 140 -4.36 0.42 10.26
N THR A 141 -3.81 1.43 10.90
CA THR A 141 -2.90 2.37 10.26
C THR A 141 -1.47 1.85 10.31
N GLU A 142 -0.78 1.93 9.20
CA GLU A 142 0.63 1.53 9.03
C GLU A 142 1.43 2.67 8.39
N GLU A 143 1.24 3.90 8.83
CA GLU A 143 1.99 5.05 8.31
C GLU A 143 3.49 4.90 8.58
N GLY A 144 3.85 4.01 9.50
CA GLY A 144 5.20 3.88 10.02
C GLY A 144 5.51 4.95 11.07
N THR A 145 6.59 4.76 11.77
CA THR A 145 7.10 5.72 12.77
C THR A 145 8.53 6.13 12.48
N ALA A 146 9.14 5.59 11.41
CA ALA A 146 10.52 5.84 11.05
C ALA A 146 10.65 6.80 9.86
N VAL A 147 11.67 7.62 9.87
CA VAL A 147 12.15 8.35 8.70
C VAL A 147 12.88 7.39 7.75
N VAL A 148 13.02 7.76 6.48
CA VAL A 148 13.81 6.95 5.54
C VAL A 148 15.26 6.81 6.03
N GLN A 149 15.84 5.63 5.85
CA GLN A 149 17.19 5.30 6.34
C GLN A 149 18.29 6.27 5.87
N THR A 150 18.06 6.93 4.74
CA THR A 150 18.97 7.95 4.21
C THR A 150 18.98 9.24 5.03
N GLY A 151 18.06 9.42 5.99
CA GLY A 151 17.90 10.64 6.77
C GLY A 151 17.43 11.86 5.97
N ARG A 152 16.93 11.68 4.75
CA ARG A 152 16.43 12.80 3.93
C ARG A 152 15.20 13.43 4.56
N THR A 153 15.07 14.76 4.37
CA THR A 153 13.93 15.56 4.84
C THR A 153 12.74 15.52 3.87
N SER A 154 12.92 14.90 2.69
CA SER A 154 11.89 14.68 1.68
C SER A 154 12.17 13.41 0.87
N LEU A 155 11.14 12.75 0.38
CA LEU A 155 11.31 11.66 -0.59
C LEU A 155 11.78 12.19 -1.95
N ILE A 156 11.39 13.42 -2.34
CA ILE A 156 11.93 14.08 -3.54
C ILE A 156 13.43 14.31 -3.35
N SER A 157 14.22 13.69 -4.24
CA SER A 157 15.67 13.75 -4.27
C SER A 157 16.19 14.71 -5.36
N ASP A 158 15.43 14.87 -6.43
CA ASP A 158 15.65 15.83 -7.51
C ASP A 158 14.30 16.44 -7.92
N PRO A 159 14.14 17.77 -7.86
CA PRO A 159 15.12 18.83 -7.57
C PRO A 159 15.68 18.78 -6.13
N PRO A 160 16.91 19.27 -5.92
CA PRO A 160 17.61 19.17 -4.62
C PRO A 160 16.95 19.99 -3.50
N ASN A 161 16.09 20.95 -3.82
CA ASN A 161 15.27 21.66 -2.85
C ASN A 161 14.19 20.77 -2.21
N GLY A 162 13.99 19.53 -2.70
CA GLY A 162 12.99 18.61 -2.18
C GLY A 162 11.54 19.01 -2.46
N GLN A 163 11.30 19.81 -3.50
CA GLN A 163 9.98 20.29 -3.91
C GLN A 163 9.62 19.79 -5.30
N LEU A 164 8.32 19.62 -5.56
CA LEU A 164 7.83 19.40 -6.93
C LEU A 164 8.17 20.60 -7.80
N PRO A 165 8.48 20.37 -9.09
CA PRO A 165 8.59 21.45 -10.05
C PRO A 165 7.28 22.21 -10.20
N GLN A 166 7.37 23.42 -10.76
CA GLN A 166 6.18 24.21 -11.09
C GLN A 166 5.32 23.47 -12.11
N LEU A 167 4.01 23.68 -12.00
CA LEU A 167 3.06 23.21 -13.01
C LEU A 167 3.26 23.95 -14.33
N THR A 168 2.93 23.29 -15.43
CA THR A 168 2.82 23.93 -16.73
C THR A 168 1.54 24.77 -16.82
N ALA A 169 1.48 25.71 -17.73
CA ALA A 169 0.27 26.48 -18.00
C ALA A 169 -0.92 25.57 -18.42
N GLU A 170 -0.62 24.46 -19.10
CA GLU A 170 -1.61 23.44 -19.47
C GLU A 170 -2.19 22.76 -18.25
N ALA A 171 -1.34 22.33 -17.30
CA ALA A 171 -1.79 21.73 -16.04
C ALA A 171 -2.61 22.72 -15.21
N GLU A 172 -2.20 23.96 -15.10
CA GLU A 172 -2.96 25.01 -14.41
C GLU A 172 -4.34 25.23 -15.05
N ALA A 173 -4.40 25.29 -16.38
CA ALA A 173 -5.66 25.42 -17.12
C ALA A 173 -6.57 24.19 -16.90
N ARG A 174 -6.00 22.99 -16.91
CA ARG A 174 -6.74 21.74 -16.64
C ARG A 174 -7.36 21.76 -15.24
N ILE A 175 -6.58 22.11 -14.22
CA ILE A 175 -7.03 22.21 -12.82
C ILE A 175 -8.09 23.31 -12.65
N ALA A 176 -7.98 24.40 -13.40
CA ALA A 176 -8.96 25.49 -13.39
C ALA A 176 -10.23 25.18 -14.20
N SER A 177 -10.27 24.07 -14.95
CA SER A 177 -11.42 23.71 -15.79
C SER A 177 -12.68 23.44 -14.96
N PRO A 178 -13.89 23.71 -15.49
CA PRO A 178 -15.14 23.37 -14.80
C PRO A 178 -15.26 21.89 -14.47
N ALA A 179 -14.81 20.99 -15.37
CA ALA A 179 -14.86 19.55 -15.17
C ALA A 179 -13.99 19.14 -13.98
N TYR A 180 -12.76 19.63 -13.88
CA TYR A 180 -11.87 19.33 -12.75
C TYR A 180 -12.44 19.86 -11.43
N ARG A 181 -12.97 21.08 -11.43
CA ARG A 181 -13.60 21.67 -10.24
C ARG A 181 -14.80 20.88 -9.78
N ARG A 182 -15.67 20.43 -10.70
CA ARG A 182 -16.79 19.58 -10.36
C ARG A 182 -16.33 18.30 -9.63
N LEU A 183 -15.37 17.59 -10.20
CA LEU A 183 -14.84 16.38 -9.57
C LEU A 183 -14.18 16.65 -8.20
N ALA A 184 -13.51 17.80 -8.05
CA ALA A 184 -12.97 18.22 -6.77
C ALA A 184 -14.08 18.53 -5.75
N ASP A 185 -15.16 19.18 -6.18
CA ASP A 185 -16.30 19.54 -5.34
C ASP A 185 -17.07 18.28 -4.89
N VAL A 186 -17.27 17.32 -5.78
CA VAL A 186 -17.85 16.00 -5.44
C VAL A 186 -16.96 15.28 -4.44
N ARG A 187 -15.65 15.19 -4.72
CA ARG A 187 -14.68 14.57 -3.85
C ARG A 187 -14.70 15.13 -2.43
N ASP A 188 -14.81 16.44 -2.31
CA ASP A 188 -14.79 17.16 -1.02
C ASP A 188 -16.19 17.20 -0.37
N GLY A 189 -17.19 16.58 -0.99
CA GLY A 189 -18.56 16.54 -0.50
C GLY A 189 -19.28 17.88 -0.54
N ARG A 190 -18.80 18.82 -1.39
CA ARG A 190 -19.43 20.15 -1.55
C ARG A 190 -20.65 20.12 -2.47
N VAL A 191 -20.69 19.18 -3.37
CA VAL A 191 -21.83 18.93 -4.27
C VAL A 191 -22.08 17.42 -4.35
N PRO A 192 -23.34 16.99 -4.56
CA PRO A 192 -23.65 15.58 -4.75
C PRO A 192 -23.06 15.04 -6.06
N ALA A 193 -22.72 13.77 -6.07
CA ALA A 193 -22.26 13.07 -7.28
C ALA A 193 -23.43 12.66 -8.15
N ASP A 194 -23.35 12.90 -9.46
CA ASP A 194 -24.37 12.46 -10.44
C ASP A 194 -24.31 10.94 -10.64
N GLY A 195 -23.12 10.35 -10.54
CA GLY A 195 -22.90 8.92 -10.68
C GLY A 195 -21.61 8.43 -10.05
N PRO A 196 -21.41 7.11 -9.97
CA PRO A 196 -20.19 6.54 -9.42
C PRO A 196 -18.92 6.92 -10.21
N GLU A 197 -19.07 7.36 -11.47
CA GLU A 197 -17.98 7.79 -12.33
C GLU A 197 -17.29 9.07 -11.82
N GLU A 198 -18.01 9.88 -11.06
CA GLU A 198 -17.46 11.08 -10.43
C GLU A 198 -16.72 10.79 -9.12
N MET A 199 -16.80 9.55 -8.62
CA MET A 199 -16.04 9.11 -7.45
C MET A 199 -14.63 8.69 -7.86
N GLY A 200 -13.68 8.84 -6.94
CA GLY A 200 -12.31 8.40 -7.16
C GLY A 200 -12.20 6.89 -7.40
N LEU A 201 -11.09 6.48 -8.01
CA LEU A 201 -10.86 5.07 -8.32
C LEU A 201 -10.73 4.22 -7.05
N SER A 202 -10.24 4.81 -5.96
CA SER A 202 -10.14 4.15 -4.65
C SER A 202 -11.51 3.84 -4.05
N GLU A 203 -12.45 4.78 -4.10
CA GLU A 203 -13.83 4.59 -3.62
C GLU A 203 -14.58 3.56 -4.46
N ARG A 204 -14.19 3.43 -5.72
CA ARG A 204 -14.72 2.45 -6.67
C ARG A 204 -13.99 1.10 -6.61
N CYS A 205 -13.00 0.95 -5.74
CA CYS A 205 -12.14 -0.24 -5.63
C CYS A 205 -11.43 -0.63 -6.94
N LEU A 206 -11.15 0.32 -7.82
CA LEU A 206 -10.51 0.06 -9.12
C LEU A 206 -9.01 0.27 -9.06
N TRP A 207 -8.56 1.25 -8.29
CA TRP A 207 -7.16 1.63 -8.21
C TRP A 207 -6.91 2.59 -7.06
N TYR A 208 -5.85 2.42 -6.31
CA TYR A 208 -5.60 3.28 -5.15
C TYR A 208 -4.35 4.13 -5.27
N ARG A 209 -3.27 3.56 -5.76
CA ARG A 209 -1.98 4.23 -5.75
C ARG A 209 -1.75 4.99 -7.05
N GLY A 210 -1.08 6.14 -6.97
CA GLY A 210 -0.80 6.93 -8.13
C GLY A 210 0.39 6.41 -8.92
N ILE A 211 1.43 7.23 -8.99
CA ILE A 211 2.64 6.97 -9.75
C ILE A 211 3.26 5.64 -9.29
N GLY A 212 3.47 4.72 -10.23
CA GLY A 212 4.27 3.51 -10.04
C GLY A 212 3.77 2.51 -9.02
N HIS A 213 2.60 2.67 -8.45
CA HIS A 213 2.05 1.82 -7.39
C HIS A 213 2.77 1.87 -6.04
N ILE A 214 4.00 2.34 -5.98
CA ILE A 214 4.85 2.26 -4.80
C ILE A 214 4.97 3.66 -4.19
N SER A 215 4.01 4.03 -3.35
CA SER A 215 4.06 5.25 -2.55
C SER A 215 3.55 4.97 -1.15
N PRO A 216 4.11 5.58 -0.10
CA PRO A 216 3.62 5.40 1.25
C PRO A 216 2.19 5.92 1.38
N THR A 217 1.40 5.20 2.16
CA THR A 217 0.02 5.59 2.51
C THR A 217 -0.24 5.32 3.98
N GLY A 218 -1.42 5.63 4.46
CA GLY A 218 -1.80 5.44 5.86
C GLY A 218 -1.89 3.97 6.30
N TYR A 219 -1.93 3.01 5.35
CA TYR A 219 -2.05 1.58 5.64
C TYR A 219 -1.77 0.73 4.40
N ASN A 220 -1.60 -0.59 4.58
CA ASN A 220 -1.33 -1.57 3.52
C ASN A 220 -0.10 -1.20 2.68
N ASN A 221 1.02 -0.96 3.34
CA ASN A 221 2.28 -0.55 2.73
C ASN A 221 3.18 -1.73 2.33
N ASN A 222 2.62 -2.94 2.25
CA ASN A 222 3.35 -4.14 1.90
C ASN A 222 3.24 -4.47 0.40
N TYR A 223 4.36 -4.95 -0.15
CA TYR A 223 4.52 -5.34 -1.55
C TYR A 223 5.24 -6.67 -1.62
N HIS A 224 4.62 -7.65 -2.26
CA HIS A 224 5.25 -8.94 -2.46
C HIS A 224 5.79 -9.04 -3.90
N PHE A 225 7.10 -9.20 -4.01
CA PHE A 225 7.82 -9.29 -5.27
C PHE A 225 8.06 -10.75 -5.62
N PHE A 226 7.62 -11.17 -6.79
CA PHE A 226 7.85 -12.48 -7.39
C PHE A 226 8.65 -12.28 -8.66
N GLN A 227 9.75 -13.01 -8.80
CA GLN A 227 10.66 -12.83 -9.93
C GLN A 227 10.84 -14.13 -10.69
N THR A 228 10.80 -14.02 -12.02
CA THR A 228 11.15 -15.09 -12.98
C THR A 228 12.20 -14.54 -13.94
N PRO A 229 12.81 -15.36 -14.82
CA PRO A 229 13.73 -14.84 -15.84
C PRO A 229 13.10 -13.78 -16.75
N ASP A 230 11.81 -13.87 -17.02
CA ASP A 230 11.11 -13.06 -18.02
C ASP A 230 10.21 -11.98 -17.45
N ALA A 231 10.02 -11.96 -16.12
CA ALA A 231 9.12 -11.01 -15.47
C ALA A 231 9.43 -10.76 -14.00
N LEU A 232 9.15 -9.54 -13.55
CA LEU A 232 8.91 -9.21 -12.14
C LEU A 232 7.42 -8.94 -11.95
N VAL A 233 6.80 -9.63 -10.99
CA VAL A 233 5.40 -9.44 -10.61
C VAL A 233 5.36 -8.82 -9.22
N ILE A 234 4.67 -7.70 -9.07
CA ILE A 234 4.51 -7.01 -7.80
C ILE A 234 3.04 -7.10 -7.39
N LEU A 235 2.77 -7.85 -6.33
CA LEU A 235 1.49 -7.85 -5.64
C LEU A 235 1.53 -6.78 -4.57
N GLN A 236 0.66 -5.79 -4.65
CA GLN A 236 0.48 -4.81 -3.58
C GLN A 236 -0.68 -5.21 -2.67
N GLU A 237 -0.52 -5.00 -1.37
CA GLU A 237 -1.53 -5.32 -0.37
C GLU A 237 -2.81 -4.49 -0.56
N HIS A 238 -2.67 -3.21 -0.90
CA HIS A 238 -3.80 -2.31 -1.09
C HIS A 238 -4.58 -2.65 -2.37
N ILE A 239 -5.86 -2.99 -2.25
CA ILE A 239 -6.77 -3.43 -3.33
C ILE A 239 -6.28 -4.73 -4.01
N HIS A 240 -5.28 -5.43 -3.47
CA HIS A 240 -4.68 -6.66 -4.01
C HIS A 240 -4.31 -6.56 -5.51
N ASP A 241 -3.91 -5.37 -5.95
CA ASP A 241 -3.51 -5.16 -7.33
C ASP A 241 -2.20 -5.86 -7.67
N VAL A 242 -2.13 -6.39 -8.90
CA VAL A 242 -0.97 -7.09 -9.42
C VAL A 242 -0.42 -6.33 -10.62
N ARG A 243 0.86 -5.98 -10.54
CA ARG A 243 1.58 -5.34 -11.63
C ARG A 243 2.56 -6.30 -12.26
N TYR A 244 2.47 -6.46 -13.58
CA TYR A 244 3.41 -7.23 -14.39
C TYR A 244 4.42 -6.32 -15.05
N ILE A 245 5.70 -6.64 -14.88
CA ILE A 245 6.84 -5.97 -15.51
C ILE A 245 7.54 -7.02 -16.35
N PHE A 246 7.42 -6.91 -17.68
CA PHE A 246 8.05 -7.85 -18.59
C PHE A 246 9.53 -7.51 -18.79
N LEU A 247 10.40 -8.53 -18.69
CA LEU A 247 11.86 -8.42 -18.81
C LEU A 247 12.40 -9.02 -20.13
N ASP A 248 11.52 -9.50 -20.98
CA ASP A 248 11.85 -10.23 -22.21
C ASP A 248 12.15 -9.32 -23.42
N GLY A 249 12.28 -8.02 -23.22
CA GLY A 249 12.62 -7.06 -24.26
C GLY A 249 11.50 -6.71 -25.25
N ARG A 250 10.26 -7.18 -25.01
CA ARG A 250 9.12 -6.81 -25.86
C ARG A 250 8.86 -5.30 -25.81
N PRO A 251 8.38 -4.69 -26.91
CA PRO A 251 8.04 -3.27 -26.94
C PRO A 251 6.81 -2.99 -26.08
N HIS A 252 6.62 -1.71 -25.75
CA HIS A 252 5.36 -1.24 -25.14
C HIS A 252 4.16 -1.51 -26.05
N LEU A 253 3.00 -1.65 -25.43
CA LEU A 253 1.72 -1.72 -26.13
C LEU A 253 1.47 -0.40 -26.91
N PRO A 254 0.67 -0.45 -28.00
CA PRO A 254 0.23 0.78 -28.66
C PRO A 254 -0.43 1.75 -27.66
N SER A 255 -0.20 3.05 -27.84
CA SER A 255 -0.72 4.10 -26.93
C SER A 255 -2.26 4.15 -26.83
N SER A 256 -2.96 3.48 -27.75
CA SER A 256 -4.41 3.29 -27.67
C SER A 256 -4.86 2.28 -26.62
N ILE A 257 -3.94 1.43 -26.11
CA ILE A 257 -4.22 0.44 -25.04
C ILE A 257 -3.67 1.01 -23.74
N ARG A 258 -4.55 1.48 -22.90
CA ARG A 258 -4.21 2.10 -21.61
C ARG A 258 -4.75 1.29 -20.45
N GLN A 259 -3.97 1.22 -19.37
CA GLN A 259 -4.29 0.47 -18.16
C GLN A 259 -4.13 1.36 -16.93
N PHE A 260 -4.82 1.05 -15.84
CA PHE A 260 -4.67 1.82 -14.60
C PHE A 260 -3.23 1.79 -14.09
N ALA A 261 -2.60 0.62 -14.15
CA ALA A 261 -1.20 0.41 -13.80
C ALA A 261 -0.20 0.93 -14.84
N GLY A 262 -0.68 1.32 -16.01
CA GLY A 262 0.16 1.52 -17.16
C GLY A 262 0.71 0.21 -17.73
N ASP A 263 1.59 0.34 -18.72
CA ASP A 263 2.28 -0.74 -19.39
C ASP A 263 3.77 -0.68 -19.03
N SER A 264 4.26 -1.69 -18.31
CA SER A 264 5.59 -1.70 -17.71
C SER A 264 6.55 -2.64 -18.46
N ARG A 265 7.76 -2.14 -18.73
CA ARG A 265 8.87 -2.91 -19.33
C ARG A 265 10.11 -2.72 -18.49
N GLY A 266 10.76 -3.82 -18.16
CA GLY A 266 11.97 -3.80 -17.33
C GLY A 266 13.19 -4.30 -18.09
N ARG A 267 14.35 -3.82 -17.68
CA ARG A 267 15.66 -4.31 -18.10
C ARG A 267 16.68 -4.18 -16.98
N TRP A 268 17.60 -5.09 -16.93
CA TRP A 268 18.72 -5.00 -15.99
C TRP A 268 19.77 -4.01 -16.47
N ASP A 269 20.26 -3.19 -15.55
CA ASP A 269 21.38 -2.28 -15.69
C ASP A 269 22.35 -2.57 -14.52
N GLY A 270 23.22 -3.56 -14.71
CA GLY A 270 24.06 -4.09 -13.64
C GLY A 270 23.22 -4.69 -12.50
N GLU A 271 23.33 -4.15 -11.29
CA GLU A 271 22.61 -4.59 -10.09
C GLU A 271 21.21 -3.97 -9.95
N THR A 272 20.82 -3.12 -10.90
CA THR A 272 19.56 -2.36 -10.84
C THR A 272 18.59 -2.84 -11.90
N LEU A 273 17.36 -3.17 -11.50
CA LEU A 273 16.26 -3.31 -12.44
C LEU A 273 15.71 -1.92 -12.77
N VAL A 274 15.79 -1.54 -14.03
CA VAL A 274 15.20 -0.30 -14.57
C VAL A 274 13.88 -0.64 -15.23
N VAL A 275 12.82 0.03 -14.84
CA VAL A 275 11.45 -0.18 -15.34
C VAL A 275 10.95 1.12 -15.95
N GLU A 276 10.46 1.04 -17.18
CA GLU A 276 9.75 2.12 -17.85
C GLU A 276 8.27 1.80 -17.92
N THR A 277 7.42 2.76 -17.53
CA THR A 277 5.96 2.61 -17.54
C THR A 277 5.31 3.76 -18.26
N THR A 278 4.49 3.42 -19.24
CA THR A 278 3.70 4.34 -20.07
C THR A 278 2.23 3.88 -20.11
N ASN A 279 1.43 4.49 -20.98
CA ASN A 279 0.04 4.07 -21.26
C ASN A 279 -0.84 4.00 -20.00
N VAL A 280 -0.65 4.92 -19.08
CA VAL A 280 -1.52 5.07 -17.91
C VAL A 280 -2.89 5.55 -18.35
N ARG A 281 -3.93 4.95 -17.84
CA ARG A 281 -5.33 5.16 -18.27
C ARG A 281 -5.87 6.35 -17.53
N GLU A 282 -5.94 7.20 -17.18
CA GLU A 282 -6.60 8.39 -16.57
C GLU A 282 -5.71 9.16 -15.60
N PRO A 283 -5.70 10.48 -15.75
CA PRO A 283 -5.16 11.36 -14.73
C PRO A 283 -6.03 11.28 -13.47
N PHE A 284 -5.41 11.06 -12.31
CA PHE A 284 -6.11 10.84 -11.07
C PHE A 284 -6.39 12.11 -10.31
N ILE A 285 -7.66 12.35 -9.99
CA ILE A 285 -8.03 13.20 -8.87
C ILE A 285 -7.98 12.32 -7.62
N ARG A 286 -6.95 12.52 -6.81
CA ARG A 286 -6.75 11.73 -5.60
C ARG A 286 -7.53 12.29 -4.42
N ARG A 287 -8.28 11.42 -3.75
CA ARG A 287 -8.94 11.76 -2.49
C ARG A 287 -8.06 11.51 -1.26
N TRP A 288 -7.23 10.47 -1.29
CA TRP A 288 -6.48 10.01 -0.13
C TRP A 288 -4.98 10.03 -0.38
N ASN A 289 -4.38 11.17 -0.09
CA ASN A 289 -2.96 11.23 0.20
C ASN A 289 -2.83 11.65 1.65
N LEU A 290 -1.95 10.98 2.39
CA LEU A 290 -1.44 11.62 3.59
C LEU A 290 -0.94 13.00 3.16
N PRO A 291 -1.27 14.09 3.87
CA PRO A 291 -0.85 15.43 3.47
C PRO A 291 0.64 15.51 3.15
N GLN A 292 1.46 14.75 3.88
CA GLN A 292 2.91 14.67 3.71
C GLN A 292 3.36 13.97 2.42
N HIS A 293 2.50 13.17 1.77
CA HIS A 293 2.82 12.45 0.53
C HIS A 293 2.01 12.91 -0.68
N SER A 294 1.30 14.04 -0.55
CA SER A 294 0.45 14.57 -1.61
C SER A 294 1.24 15.17 -2.76
N LEU A 295 0.83 14.88 -3.98
CA LEU A 295 1.25 15.60 -5.19
C LEU A 295 0.64 17.02 -5.28
N GLY A 296 -0.20 17.40 -4.32
CA GLY A 296 -0.94 18.64 -4.37
C GLY A 296 -1.93 18.64 -5.55
N ARG A 297 -1.82 19.65 -6.41
CA ARG A 297 -2.65 19.77 -7.63
C ARG A 297 -2.01 19.16 -8.87
N GLY A 298 -0.83 18.54 -8.74
CA GLY A 298 -0.07 18.01 -9.87
C GLY A 298 -0.51 16.60 -10.27
N ASP A 299 -1.75 16.44 -10.72
CA ASP A 299 -2.22 15.15 -11.24
C ASP A 299 -1.50 14.80 -12.55
N LEU A 300 -1.17 13.52 -12.74
CA LEU A 300 -0.52 13.02 -13.95
C LEU A 300 -1.37 13.26 -15.20
N SER A 301 -0.71 13.54 -16.32
CA SER A 301 -1.32 13.47 -17.64
C SER A 301 -1.23 12.06 -18.24
N ASP A 302 -1.88 11.88 -19.38
CA ASP A 302 -1.80 10.65 -20.16
C ASP A 302 -0.48 10.47 -20.94
N GLN A 303 0.40 11.46 -20.86
CA GLN A 303 1.72 11.46 -21.49
C GLN A 303 2.84 11.13 -20.49
N VAL A 304 2.48 10.73 -19.29
CA VAL A 304 3.47 10.40 -18.26
C VAL A 304 4.36 9.23 -18.69
N LEU A 305 5.65 9.40 -18.51
CA LEU A 305 6.66 8.35 -18.49
C LEU A 305 7.20 8.24 -17.07
N LEU A 306 6.99 7.11 -16.45
CA LEU A 306 7.58 6.77 -15.17
C LEU A 306 8.78 5.86 -15.41
N VAL A 307 9.94 6.26 -14.88
CA VAL A 307 11.15 5.43 -14.86
C VAL A 307 11.45 5.05 -13.43
N GLU A 308 11.52 3.77 -13.13
CA GLU A 308 11.74 3.25 -11.79
C GLU A 308 13.03 2.44 -11.75
N ARG A 309 13.71 2.46 -10.63
CA ARG A 309 14.96 1.76 -10.38
C ARG A 309 14.87 0.99 -9.07
N PHE A 310 15.02 -0.30 -9.16
CA PHE A 310 15.02 -1.20 -8.00
C PHE A 310 16.42 -1.75 -7.81
N THR A 311 17.06 -1.43 -6.71
CA THR A 311 18.40 -1.89 -6.37
C THR A 311 18.42 -2.49 -4.98
N ARG A 312 18.74 -3.76 -4.87
CA ARG A 312 18.90 -4.38 -3.57
C ARG A 312 20.24 -3.96 -2.98
N THR A 313 20.24 -3.19 -1.92
CA THR A 313 21.43 -2.62 -1.29
C THR A 313 21.90 -3.39 -0.05
N GLY A 314 21.12 -4.38 0.38
CA GLY A 314 21.41 -5.24 1.50
C GLY A 314 20.48 -6.44 1.59
N PRO A 315 20.63 -7.32 2.59
CA PRO A 315 19.74 -8.46 2.76
C PRO A 315 18.29 -8.01 3.00
N ASP A 316 18.10 -6.90 3.71
CA ASP A 316 16.81 -6.42 4.18
C ASP A 316 16.45 -5.03 3.64
N THR A 317 17.16 -4.54 2.62
CA THR A 317 16.92 -3.22 2.03
C THR A 317 16.85 -3.29 0.52
N LEU A 318 15.74 -2.80 -0.02
CA LEU A 318 15.51 -2.56 -1.44
C LEU A 318 15.41 -1.05 -1.67
N ASN A 319 16.40 -0.46 -2.32
CA ASN A 319 16.32 0.94 -2.71
C ASN A 319 15.41 1.07 -3.92
N TYR A 320 14.32 1.81 -3.76
CA TYR A 320 13.41 2.18 -4.82
C TYR A 320 13.57 3.66 -5.13
N GLU A 321 13.87 3.95 -6.38
CA GLU A 321 13.94 5.30 -6.92
C GLU A 321 13.00 5.41 -8.11
N PHE A 322 12.32 6.52 -8.27
CA PHE A 322 11.42 6.73 -9.39
C PHE A 322 11.54 8.16 -9.92
N THR A 323 11.54 8.28 -11.24
CA THR A 323 11.57 9.55 -11.96
C THR A 323 10.26 9.70 -12.72
N VAL A 324 9.56 10.82 -12.48
CA VAL A 324 8.35 11.18 -13.19
C VAL A 324 8.70 12.20 -14.26
N ASN A 325 8.47 11.83 -15.49
CA ASN A 325 8.55 12.73 -16.65
C ASN A 325 7.15 12.91 -17.25
N ASP A 326 6.52 14.02 -16.93
CA ASP A 326 5.19 14.40 -17.43
C ASP A 326 5.21 15.86 -17.85
N PRO A 327 5.62 16.12 -19.11
CA PRO A 327 5.79 17.47 -19.63
C PRO A 327 4.50 18.27 -19.76
N ASN A 328 3.34 17.60 -19.69
CA ASN A 328 2.03 18.26 -19.69
C ASN A 328 1.59 18.66 -18.26
N THR A 329 2.30 18.18 -17.23
CA THR A 329 1.98 18.51 -15.84
C THR A 329 3.05 19.37 -15.18
N TRP A 330 4.33 19.00 -15.29
CA TRP A 330 5.43 19.73 -14.64
C TRP A 330 6.41 20.31 -15.65
N THR A 331 6.99 21.46 -15.32
CA THR A 331 7.97 22.17 -16.17
C THR A 331 9.28 21.41 -16.35
N LYS A 332 9.55 20.39 -15.52
CA LYS A 332 10.70 19.51 -15.62
C LYS A 332 10.42 18.17 -14.94
N PRO A 333 11.14 17.08 -15.29
CA PRO A 333 11.07 15.83 -14.54
C PRO A 333 11.49 16.02 -13.09
N TRP A 334 11.05 15.10 -12.22
CA TRP A 334 11.44 15.05 -10.82
C TRP A 334 11.63 13.60 -10.36
N THR A 335 12.48 13.40 -9.37
CA THR A 335 12.83 12.06 -8.86
C THR A 335 12.54 11.96 -7.37
N GLY A 336 11.99 10.84 -6.97
CA GLY A 336 11.83 10.44 -5.57
C GLY A 336 12.66 9.20 -5.24
N SER A 337 13.08 9.09 -3.99
CA SER A 337 13.81 7.93 -3.46
C SER A 337 13.14 7.46 -2.18
N LEU A 338 12.83 6.16 -2.15
CA LEU A 338 12.06 5.52 -1.08
C LEU A 338 12.66 4.14 -0.79
N PRO A 339 13.64 4.03 0.11
CA PRO A 339 14.12 2.74 0.55
C PRO A 339 13.00 1.93 1.20
N MET A 340 12.88 0.66 0.81
CA MET A 340 11.91 -0.29 1.35
C MET A 340 12.63 -1.27 2.27
N ALA A 341 12.02 -1.59 3.39
CA ALA A 341 12.52 -2.59 4.32
C ALA A 341 11.88 -3.97 4.07
N ARG A 342 12.67 -5.03 4.23
CA ARG A 342 12.14 -6.38 4.24
C ARG A 342 11.24 -6.58 5.45
N THR A 343 10.14 -7.32 5.28
CA THR A 343 9.24 -7.71 6.36
C THR A 343 8.88 -9.19 6.24
N ASP A 344 8.58 -9.81 7.37
CA ASP A 344 8.09 -11.19 7.41
C ASP A 344 6.55 -11.27 7.31
N GLY A 345 5.90 -10.12 7.21
CA GLY A 345 4.45 -10.04 7.10
C GLY A 345 3.74 -10.02 8.45
N PRO A 346 2.46 -10.34 8.50
CA PRO A 346 1.65 -10.86 7.39
C PRO A 346 1.28 -9.80 6.37
N MET A 347 0.95 -10.22 5.14
CA MET A 347 0.25 -9.43 4.13
C MET A 347 -1.22 -9.81 4.21
N PHE A 348 -2.08 -8.84 4.49
CA PHE A 348 -3.51 -9.09 4.65
C PHE A 348 -4.26 -8.95 3.33
N GLU A 349 -5.38 -9.67 3.22
CA GLU A 349 -6.32 -9.45 2.13
C GLU A 349 -6.99 -8.08 2.29
N PHE A 350 -7.02 -7.30 1.23
CA PHE A 350 -7.78 -6.07 1.14
C PHE A 350 -9.06 -6.32 0.33
N ALA A 351 -10.13 -6.72 1.01
CA ALA A 351 -11.42 -7.08 0.44
C ALA A 351 -12.26 -5.82 0.14
N CYS A 352 -11.81 -5.00 -0.82
CA CYS A 352 -12.43 -3.70 -1.12
C CYS A 352 -13.84 -3.84 -1.71
N HIS A 353 -14.03 -4.81 -2.63
CA HIS A 353 -15.29 -4.99 -3.35
C HIS A 353 -16.40 -5.62 -2.50
N GLU A 354 -16.04 -6.55 -1.62
CA GLU A 354 -16.93 -7.45 -0.90
C GLU A 354 -17.86 -6.76 0.12
N GLY A 355 -17.70 -5.53 0.35
CA GLY A 355 -18.51 -4.78 1.32
C GLY A 355 -18.49 -3.30 1.06
N ASN A 356 -18.35 -2.87 -0.20
CA ASN A 356 -18.28 -1.45 -0.55
C ASN A 356 -19.64 -0.75 -0.34
N HIS A 357 -20.15 -0.83 0.89
CA HIS A 357 -21.35 -0.10 1.31
C HIS A 357 -21.11 1.42 1.31
N GLY A 358 -19.86 1.85 1.40
CA GLY A 358 -19.49 3.27 1.36
C GLY A 358 -19.93 3.93 0.07
N LEU A 359 -19.60 3.35 -1.09
CA LEU A 359 -20.00 3.89 -2.39
C LEU A 359 -21.52 3.92 -2.54
N MET A 360 -22.22 2.85 -2.14
CA MET A 360 -23.68 2.79 -2.19
C MET A 360 -24.33 3.88 -1.32
N ASN A 361 -23.80 4.10 -0.12
CA ASN A 361 -24.32 5.10 0.82
C ASN A 361 -24.04 6.53 0.31
N ILE A 362 -22.88 6.79 -0.27
CA ILE A 362 -22.56 8.08 -0.90
C ILE A 362 -23.56 8.37 -2.03
N MET A 363 -23.80 7.40 -2.91
CA MET A 363 -24.76 7.56 -4.01
C MET A 363 -26.19 7.75 -3.51
N ALA A 364 -26.60 7.05 -2.46
CA ALA A 364 -27.91 7.22 -1.86
C ALA A 364 -28.06 8.63 -1.21
N GLY A 365 -27.01 9.10 -0.55
CA GLY A 365 -26.96 10.46 0.03
C GLY A 365 -27.07 11.53 -1.05
N SER A 366 -26.31 11.42 -2.15
CA SER A 366 -26.37 12.34 -3.29
C SER A 366 -27.80 12.47 -3.84
N ARG A 367 -28.48 11.34 -4.04
CA ARG A 367 -29.89 11.36 -4.56
C ARG A 367 -30.88 11.96 -3.56
N ALA A 368 -30.65 11.79 -2.26
CA ALA A 368 -31.47 12.39 -1.25
C ALA A 368 -31.30 13.92 -1.20
N GLU A 369 -30.13 14.44 -1.55
CA GLU A 369 -29.85 15.87 -1.68
C GLU A 369 -30.47 16.46 -2.93
N ASP A 370 -30.42 15.76 -4.08
CA ASP A 370 -31.06 16.17 -5.34
C ASP A 370 -32.59 16.27 -5.22
N ALA A 371 -33.19 15.55 -4.29
CA ALA A 371 -34.63 15.54 -4.05
C ALA A 371 -35.13 16.66 -3.13
N ARG A 372 -34.25 17.50 -2.58
CA ARG A 372 -34.60 18.65 -1.71
C ARG A 372 -34.72 19.92 -2.48
#